data_51a570a717ece5be792bdcc767068014
#
_entry.id   51a570a717ece5be792bdcc767068014
#
_cell.length_a   1.000
_cell.length_b   1.000
_cell.length_c   1.000
_cell.angle_alpha   90.00
_cell.angle_beta   90.00
_cell.angle_gamma   90.00
#
_symmetry.space_group_name_H-M   'P 1'
#
loop_
_entity.id
_entity.type
_entity.pdbx_description
1 polymer ?
#
loop_
_entity_poly.entity_id
_entity_poly.type
_entity_poly.pdbx_seq_one_letter_code
_entity_poly.pdbx_strand_id
1 'polypeptide(L)'
;MELNLIAFTDRGYALAQKLAGALGGKAVRGGKAVGLNEWTEAHFSDDALVFVGAAGIAVRAIAPYVKRKTVDPAVVVVDENARYAIPILSGHLGGANRLARAIANLTGAQAVITTATDGRNLFAAEVWAKNLGLRVMNARAIKTVSAGLLAGKTVLYWSRWPIPGTPPK
;
A
#
# COMPACT_ATOMS: atom_id res chain seq x y z
N MET A 1 3.91 -11.46 -5.00
CA MET A 1 4.09 -10.28 -4.12
C MET A 1 4.84 -10.75 -2.90
N GLU A 2 6.03 -10.25 -2.69
CA GLU A 2 6.82 -10.54 -1.51
C GLU A 2 6.36 -9.63 -0.36
N LEU A 3 5.66 -10.23 0.61
CA LEU A 3 5.03 -9.53 1.73
C LEU A 3 5.69 -9.94 3.04
N ASN A 4 6.25 -8.97 3.75
CA ASN A 4 6.89 -9.20 5.04
C ASN A 4 6.22 -8.39 6.14
N LEU A 5 6.02 -9.03 7.29
CA LEU A 5 5.32 -8.47 8.45
C LEU A 5 6.21 -8.52 9.68
N ILE A 6 6.23 -7.45 10.47
CA ILE A 6 6.91 -7.40 11.76
C ILE A 6 5.97 -6.93 12.86
N ALA A 7 6.07 -7.53 14.03
CA ALA A 7 5.32 -7.16 15.23
C ALA A 7 6.22 -7.20 16.47
N PHE A 8 5.84 -6.49 17.54
CA PHE A 8 6.72 -6.29 18.69
C PHE A 8 6.17 -6.90 19.99
N THR A 9 4.88 -7.20 20.03
CA THR A 9 4.20 -7.81 21.16
C THR A 9 3.69 -9.20 20.77
N ASP A 10 3.39 -10.07 21.74
CA ASP A 10 2.83 -11.39 21.45
C ASP A 10 1.49 -11.31 20.75
N ARG A 11 0.65 -10.35 21.15
CA ARG A 11 -0.65 -10.07 20.53
C ARG A 11 -0.48 -9.60 19.08
N GLY A 12 0.41 -8.64 18.86
CA GLY A 12 0.72 -8.14 17.53
C GLY A 12 1.31 -9.24 16.63
N TYR A 13 2.15 -10.12 17.18
CA TYR A 13 2.74 -11.21 16.44
C TYR A 13 1.70 -12.26 16.03
N ALA A 14 0.77 -12.62 16.91
CA ALA A 14 -0.35 -13.50 16.56
C ALA A 14 -1.20 -12.92 15.42
N LEU A 15 -1.46 -11.60 15.45
CA LEU A 15 -2.13 -10.90 14.36
C LEU A 15 -1.30 -10.94 13.06
N ALA A 16 0.01 -10.66 13.15
CA ALA A 16 0.91 -10.71 11.98
C ALA A 16 0.95 -12.10 11.35
N GLN A 17 0.99 -13.17 12.14
CA GLN A 17 0.94 -14.55 11.65
C GLN A 17 -0.37 -14.85 10.91
N LYS A 18 -1.52 -14.44 11.49
CA LYS A 18 -2.83 -14.59 10.85
C LYS A 18 -2.88 -13.87 9.49
N LEU A 19 -2.39 -12.63 9.44
CA LEU A 19 -2.35 -11.85 8.21
C LEU A 19 -1.39 -12.46 7.18
N ALA A 20 -0.21 -12.90 7.61
CA ALA A 20 0.76 -13.56 6.73
C ALA A 20 0.19 -14.83 6.10
N GLY A 21 -0.48 -15.67 6.89
CA GLY A 21 -1.13 -16.88 6.38
C GLY A 21 -2.23 -16.60 5.36
N ALA A 22 -3.03 -15.56 5.59
CA ALA A 22 -4.14 -15.20 4.69
C ALA A 22 -3.69 -14.47 3.40
N LEU A 23 -2.60 -13.70 3.46
CA LEU A 23 -2.12 -12.87 2.36
C LEU A 23 -0.90 -13.44 1.62
N GLY A 24 -0.37 -14.58 2.07
CA GLY A 24 0.80 -15.23 1.47
C GLY A 24 2.11 -14.50 1.80
N GLY A 25 2.29 -14.08 3.06
CA GLY A 25 3.47 -13.38 3.53
C GLY A 25 4.27 -14.14 4.59
N LYS A 26 5.31 -13.48 5.13
CA LYS A 26 6.12 -13.98 6.24
C LYS A 26 6.02 -13.02 7.43
N ALA A 27 5.77 -13.55 8.63
CA ALA A 27 5.69 -12.76 9.85
C ALA A 27 6.87 -13.06 10.77
N VAL A 28 7.47 -12.01 11.33
CA VAL A 28 8.53 -12.11 12.34
C VAL A 28 8.18 -11.33 13.60
N ARG A 29 8.72 -11.76 14.72
CA ARG A 29 8.65 -11.01 15.98
C ARG A 29 9.93 -10.21 16.16
N GLY A 30 9.80 -8.89 16.07
CA GLY A 30 10.88 -7.96 16.36
C GLY A 30 11.26 -7.96 17.85
N GLY A 31 12.53 -7.72 18.15
CA GLY A 31 13.10 -7.72 19.49
C GLY A 31 14.60 -7.95 19.47
N LYS A 32 15.14 -8.62 20.50
CA LYS A 32 16.60 -8.86 20.59
C LYS A 32 17.15 -9.73 19.45
N ALA A 33 16.37 -10.69 18.98
CA ALA A 33 16.80 -11.63 17.93
C ALA A 33 16.61 -11.07 16.51
N VAL A 34 15.64 -10.19 16.31
CA VAL A 34 15.35 -9.55 15.01
C VAL A 34 15.26 -8.06 15.27
N GLY A 35 16.33 -7.34 14.96
CA GLY A 35 16.38 -5.89 15.07
C GLY A 35 15.47 -5.21 14.06
N LEU A 36 14.77 -4.15 14.48
CA LEU A 36 13.82 -3.44 13.61
C LEU A 36 14.53 -2.81 12.40
N ASN A 37 15.68 -2.17 12.62
CA ASN A 37 16.39 -1.47 11.56
C ASN A 37 16.99 -2.44 10.55
N GLU A 38 17.63 -3.51 11.00
CA GLU A 38 18.21 -4.56 10.18
C GLU A 38 17.12 -5.28 9.36
N TRP A 39 15.98 -5.57 9.99
CA TRP A 39 14.84 -6.15 9.28
C TRP A 39 14.28 -5.20 8.21
N THR A 40 14.13 -3.93 8.55
CA THR A 40 13.61 -2.94 7.60
C THR A 40 14.57 -2.76 6.42
N GLU A 41 15.88 -2.67 6.67
CA GLU A 41 16.89 -2.59 5.62
C GLU A 41 16.84 -3.77 4.66
N ALA A 42 16.79 -4.99 5.22
CA ALA A 42 16.75 -6.23 4.44
C ALA A 42 15.51 -6.34 3.54
N HIS A 43 14.38 -5.78 3.98
CA HIS A 43 13.08 -5.96 3.31
C HIS A 43 12.56 -4.70 2.59
N PHE A 44 13.25 -3.57 2.65
CA PHE A 44 12.74 -2.33 2.05
C PHE A 44 12.73 -2.35 0.50
N SER A 45 13.37 -3.31 -0.12
CA SER A 45 13.30 -3.55 -1.58
C SER A 45 12.22 -4.55 -2.01
N ASP A 46 11.52 -5.19 -1.07
CA ASP A 46 10.45 -6.13 -1.34
C ASP A 46 9.17 -5.40 -1.82
N ASP A 47 8.12 -6.16 -2.18
CA ASP A 47 6.89 -5.54 -2.69
C ASP A 47 6.10 -4.81 -1.60
N ALA A 48 6.04 -5.37 -0.38
CA ALA A 48 5.21 -4.82 0.69
C ALA A 48 5.72 -5.16 2.10
N LEU A 49 5.59 -4.17 3.00
CA LEU A 49 5.88 -4.29 4.44
C LEU A 49 4.64 -3.97 5.27
N VAL A 50 4.41 -4.78 6.30
CA VAL A 50 3.38 -4.51 7.30
C VAL A 50 4.00 -4.43 8.69
N PHE A 51 3.81 -3.31 9.36
CA PHE A 51 4.21 -3.13 10.75
C PHE A 51 2.98 -3.28 11.64
N VAL A 52 2.98 -4.28 12.50
CA VAL A 52 1.92 -4.47 13.49
C VAL A 52 2.36 -3.81 14.81
N GLY A 53 1.87 -2.60 15.04
CA GLY A 53 2.26 -1.78 16.18
C GLY A 53 2.01 -0.29 15.96
N ALA A 54 2.71 0.57 16.71
CA ALA A 54 2.55 2.01 16.61
C ALA A 54 3.12 2.60 15.30
N ALA A 55 2.37 3.48 14.66
CA ALA A 55 2.76 4.12 13.40
C ALA A 55 4.11 4.85 13.48
N GLY A 56 4.41 5.48 14.62
CA GLY A 56 5.69 6.17 14.83
C GLY A 56 6.90 5.24 14.79
N ILE A 57 6.76 3.97 15.14
CA ILE A 57 7.82 2.96 15.02
C ILE A 57 8.11 2.71 13.54
N ALA A 58 7.08 2.44 12.75
CA ALA A 58 7.20 2.21 11.32
C ALA A 58 7.81 3.42 10.60
N VAL A 59 7.34 4.64 10.90
CA VAL A 59 7.86 5.88 10.30
C VAL A 59 9.36 6.03 10.54
N ARG A 60 9.83 5.83 11.78
CA ARG A 60 11.26 5.93 12.08
C ARG A 60 12.09 4.85 11.40
N ALA A 61 11.54 3.63 11.33
CA ALA A 61 12.23 2.50 10.71
C ALA A 61 12.43 2.71 9.21
N ILE A 62 11.41 3.21 8.50
CA ILE A 62 11.49 3.37 7.04
C ILE A 62 12.16 4.67 6.60
N ALA A 63 12.19 5.70 7.45
CA ALA A 63 12.67 7.04 7.08
C ALA A 63 14.05 7.07 6.39
N PRO A 64 15.07 6.28 6.80
CA PRO A 64 16.37 6.28 6.14
C PRO A 64 16.35 5.75 4.69
N TYR A 65 15.35 4.95 4.34
CA TYR A 65 15.30 4.22 3.07
C TYR A 65 14.34 4.83 2.04
N VAL A 66 13.44 5.73 2.46
CA VAL A 66 12.43 6.36 1.59
C VAL A 66 13.10 7.19 0.50
N LYS A 67 12.76 6.90 -0.77
CA LYS A 67 13.31 7.56 -1.96
C LYS A 67 12.23 8.21 -2.79
N ARG A 68 11.30 7.42 -3.35
CA ARG A 68 10.25 7.90 -4.25
C ARG A 68 9.12 6.87 -4.41
N LYS A 69 7.90 7.37 -4.57
CA LYS A 69 6.66 6.60 -4.68
C LYS A 69 6.60 5.56 -5.80
N THR A 70 7.54 5.57 -6.74
CA THR A 70 7.57 4.64 -7.89
C THR A 70 8.47 3.44 -7.66
N VAL A 71 9.28 3.44 -6.60
CA VAL A 71 10.22 2.36 -6.26
C VAL A 71 10.09 1.87 -4.83
N ASP A 72 9.61 2.73 -3.93
CA ASP A 72 9.45 2.38 -2.52
C ASP A 72 8.32 1.34 -2.35
N PRO A 73 8.47 0.38 -1.43
CA PRO A 73 7.48 -0.67 -1.18
C PRO A 73 6.14 -0.10 -0.70
N ALA A 74 5.09 -0.91 -0.81
CA ALA A 74 3.86 -0.65 -0.09
C ALA A 74 4.09 -0.79 1.41
N VAL A 75 3.84 0.24 2.22
CA VAL A 75 3.96 0.12 3.68
C VAL A 75 2.63 0.41 4.34
N VAL A 76 2.18 -0.57 5.15
CA VAL A 76 0.95 -0.47 5.95
C VAL A 76 1.27 -0.67 7.41
N VAL A 77 0.70 0.15 8.27
CA VAL A 77 0.69 -0.04 9.71
C VAL A 77 -0.66 -0.58 10.16
N VAL A 78 -0.64 -1.57 11.03
CA VAL A 78 -1.85 -2.13 11.68
C VAL A 78 -1.64 -2.04 13.17
N ASP A 79 -2.59 -1.46 13.92
CA ASP A 79 -2.51 -1.49 15.38
C ASP A 79 -2.75 -2.92 15.91
N GLU A 80 -2.17 -3.27 17.04
CA GLU A 80 -2.23 -4.65 17.56
C GLU A 80 -3.64 -5.15 17.93
N ASN A 81 -4.61 -4.23 18.02
CA ASN A 81 -6.01 -4.56 18.23
C ASN A 81 -6.78 -4.75 16.93
N ALA A 82 -6.12 -4.60 15.79
CA ALA A 82 -6.72 -4.64 14.45
C ALA A 82 -7.90 -3.67 14.28
N ARG A 83 -7.81 -2.48 14.86
CA ARG A 83 -8.82 -1.42 14.68
C ARG A 83 -8.61 -0.62 13.42
N TYR A 84 -7.34 -0.40 13.04
CA TYR A 84 -6.96 0.44 11.92
C TYR A 84 -5.90 -0.24 11.05
N ALA A 85 -6.05 -0.13 9.73
CA ALA A 85 -5.05 -0.47 8.74
C ALA A 85 -4.70 0.81 7.97
N ILE A 86 -3.48 1.32 8.16
CA ILE A 86 -3.06 2.65 7.76
C ILE A 86 -1.95 2.54 6.71
N PRO A 87 -2.22 2.81 5.43
CA PRO A 87 -1.16 2.89 4.42
C PRO A 87 -0.36 4.18 4.64
N ILE A 88 0.95 4.05 4.90
CA ILE A 88 1.83 5.19 5.20
C ILE A 88 2.82 5.50 4.08
N LEU A 89 3.07 4.55 3.16
CA LEU A 89 3.96 4.73 2.01
C LEU A 89 3.42 4.01 0.78
N SER A 90 3.64 4.60 -0.41
CA SER A 90 3.28 4.03 -1.72
C SER A 90 1.82 3.59 -1.85
N GLY A 91 0.89 4.44 -1.36
CA GLY A 91 -0.54 4.14 -1.24
C GLY A 91 -1.18 3.69 -2.55
N HIS A 92 -0.94 4.41 -3.63
CA HIS A 92 -1.62 4.24 -4.92
C HIS A 92 -0.89 3.25 -5.83
N LEU A 93 0.21 3.67 -6.46
CA LEU A 93 0.99 2.83 -7.39
C LEU A 93 1.65 1.63 -6.71
N GLY A 94 2.18 1.80 -5.51
CA GLY A 94 2.80 0.72 -4.74
C GLY A 94 1.77 -0.28 -4.22
N GLY A 95 0.51 0.13 -4.04
CA GLY A 95 -0.59 -0.76 -3.63
C GLY A 95 -0.86 -0.81 -2.14
N ALA A 96 -0.28 0.09 -1.31
CA ALA A 96 -0.53 0.09 0.13
C ALA A 96 -2.01 0.33 0.49
N ASN A 97 -2.75 1.14 -0.30
CA ASN A 97 -4.19 1.33 -0.10
C ASN A 97 -4.97 0.01 -0.33
N ARG A 98 -4.60 -0.75 -1.37
CA ARG A 98 -5.21 -2.05 -1.65
C ARG A 98 -4.89 -3.05 -0.55
N LEU A 99 -3.64 -3.08 -0.08
CA LEU A 99 -3.21 -3.95 1.02
C LEU A 99 -3.96 -3.59 2.33
N ALA A 100 -4.10 -2.30 2.65
CA ALA A 100 -4.84 -1.86 3.82
C ALA A 100 -6.32 -2.27 3.77
N ARG A 101 -6.97 -2.17 2.59
CA ARG A 101 -8.35 -2.68 2.40
C ARG A 101 -8.43 -4.20 2.54
N ALA A 102 -7.47 -4.95 2.01
CA ALA A 102 -7.42 -6.40 2.16
C ALA A 102 -7.28 -6.81 3.64
N ILE A 103 -6.40 -6.14 4.39
CA ILE A 103 -6.24 -6.33 5.83
C ILE A 103 -7.55 -5.99 6.57
N ALA A 104 -8.18 -4.87 6.22
CA ALA A 104 -9.46 -4.45 6.81
C ALA A 104 -10.57 -5.51 6.61
N ASN A 105 -10.68 -6.05 5.40
CA ASN A 105 -11.65 -7.11 5.09
C ASN A 105 -11.41 -8.41 5.90
N LEU A 106 -10.14 -8.74 6.18
CA LEU A 106 -9.76 -9.95 6.93
C LEU A 106 -9.95 -9.80 8.46
N THR A 107 -9.87 -8.58 8.96
CA THR A 107 -9.80 -8.32 10.41
C THR A 107 -11.00 -7.58 10.97
N GLY A 108 -11.79 -6.92 10.12
CA GLY A 108 -12.79 -5.95 10.53
C GLY A 108 -12.22 -4.56 10.87
N ALA A 109 -10.93 -4.34 10.62
CA ALA A 109 -10.28 -3.04 10.83
C ALA A 109 -10.87 -1.96 9.91
N GLN A 110 -10.71 -0.70 10.29
CA GLN A 110 -10.96 0.44 9.40
C GLN A 110 -9.71 0.72 8.57
N ALA A 111 -9.82 0.67 7.23
CA ALA A 111 -8.77 1.15 6.35
C ALA A 111 -8.76 2.68 6.33
N VAL A 112 -7.66 3.30 6.79
CA VAL A 112 -7.51 4.76 6.89
C VAL A 112 -6.83 5.30 5.63
N ILE A 113 -7.60 5.41 4.54
CA ILE A 113 -7.09 5.87 3.25
C ILE A 113 -7.13 7.41 3.20
N THR A 114 -5.96 8.04 3.01
CA THR A 114 -5.80 9.50 3.02
C THR A 114 -5.48 10.10 1.65
N THR A 115 -5.28 9.28 0.62
CA THR A 115 -5.01 9.77 -0.74
C THR A 115 -6.25 10.45 -1.33
N ALA A 116 -6.08 11.66 -1.86
CA ALA A 116 -7.20 12.49 -2.33
C ALA A 116 -8.02 11.83 -3.45
N THR A 117 -7.38 11.12 -4.36
CA THR A 117 -8.04 10.40 -5.46
C THR A 117 -8.91 9.25 -4.97
N ASP A 118 -8.41 8.47 -4.01
CA ASP A 118 -9.18 7.37 -3.39
C ASP A 118 -10.33 7.90 -2.50
N GLY A 119 -10.09 8.98 -1.76
CA GLY A 119 -11.12 9.59 -0.90
C GLY A 119 -12.31 10.18 -1.66
N ARG A 120 -12.11 10.48 -2.96
CA ARG A 120 -13.17 10.99 -3.85
C ARG A 120 -13.66 9.95 -4.86
N ASN A 121 -13.23 8.69 -4.77
CA ASN A 121 -13.51 7.63 -5.74
C ASN A 121 -13.22 8.03 -7.19
N LEU A 122 -12.17 8.83 -7.42
CA LEU A 122 -11.79 9.30 -8.73
C LEU A 122 -11.02 8.21 -9.49
N PHE A 123 -11.20 8.22 -10.80
CA PHE A 123 -10.49 7.32 -11.70
C PHE A 123 -8.97 7.53 -11.62
N ALA A 124 -8.26 6.45 -11.40
CA ALA A 124 -6.80 6.42 -11.37
C ALA A 124 -6.29 5.63 -12.57
N ALA A 125 -5.93 6.34 -13.63
CA ALA A 125 -5.53 5.74 -14.91
C ALA A 125 -4.35 4.76 -14.76
N GLU A 126 -3.40 5.06 -13.90
CA GLU A 126 -2.23 4.23 -13.64
C GLU A 126 -2.56 2.93 -12.88
N VAL A 127 -3.52 2.98 -11.96
CA VAL A 127 -3.98 1.79 -11.22
C VAL A 127 -4.79 0.91 -12.16
N TRP A 128 -5.67 1.52 -12.94
CA TRP A 128 -6.45 0.82 -13.95
C TRP A 128 -5.56 0.13 -14.99
N ALA A 129 -4.56 0.83 -15.53
CA ALA A 129 -3.57 0.27 -16.44
C ALA A 129 -2.82 -0.91 -15.81
N LYS A 130 -2.35 -0.77 -14.56
CA LYS A 130 -1.65 -1.83 -13.82
C LYS A 130 -2.53 -3.07 -13.63
N ASN A 131 -3.80 -2.90 -13.30
CA ASN A 131 -4.75 -4.01 -13.11
C ASN A 131 -5.01 -4.79 -14.41
N LEU A 132 -4.83 -4.14 -15.57
CA LEU A 132 -4.92 -4.75 -16.89
C LEU A 132 -3.57 -5.30 -17.40
N GLY A 133 -2.52 -5.28 -16.60
CA GLY A 133 -1.17 -5.67 -17.01
C GLY A 133 -0.52 -4.69 -17.99
N LEU A 134 -1.06 -3.47 -18.13
CA LEU A 134 -0.55 -2.43 -19.02
C LEU A 134 0.50 -1.56 -18.31
N ARG A 135 1.41 -0.99 -19.08
CA ARG A 135 2.44 -0.08 -18.61
C ARG A 135 2.15 1.36 -19.08
N VAL A 136 2.16 2.30 -18.14
CA VAL A 136 2.07 3.73 -18.46
C VAL A 136 3.42 4.22 -18.96
N MET A 137 3.50 4.63 -20.23
CA MET A 137 4.75 5.11 -20.85
C MET A 137 5.08 6.54 -20.43
N ASN A 138 4.07 7.42 -20.30
CA ASN A 138 4.24 8.81 -19.90
C ASN A 138 3.80 9.03 -18.44
N ALA A 139 4.64 8.60 -17.49
CA ALA A 139 4.34 8.71 -16.05
C ALA A 139 4.12 10.17 -15.58
N ARG A 140 4.70 11.17 -16.27
CA ARG A 140 4.51 12.60 -15.93
C ARG A 140 3.07 13.05 -16.19
N ALA A 141 2.41 12.50 -17.20
CA ALA A 141 1.01 12.83 -17.52
C ALA A 141 0.02 12.37 -16.44
N ILE A 142 0.34 11.34 -15.64
CA ILE A 142 -0.50 10.87 -14.53
C ILE A 142 -0.87 12.03 -13.61
N LYS A 143 0.12 12.85 -13.24
CA LYS A 143 -0.10 14.01 -12.34
C LYS A 143 -1.09 15.01 -12.93
N THR A 144 -0.97 15.30 -14.24
CA THR A 144 -1.84 16.24 -14.95
C THR A 144 -3.27 15.71 -15.05
N VAL A 145 -3.43 14.44 -15.38
CA VAL A 145 -4.75 13.78 -15.47
C VAL A 145 -5.42 13.77 -14.09
N SER A 146 -4.71 13.32 -13.07
CA SER A 146 -5.24 13.27 -11.70
C SER A 146 -5.60 14.67 -11.16
N ALA A 147 -4.79 15.68 -11.45
CA ALA A 147 -5.09 17.07 -11.07
C ALA A 147 -6.34 17.59 -11.79
N GLY A 148 -6.52 17.24 -13.07
CA GLY A 148 -7.72 17.58 -13.85
C GLY A 148 -8.98 16.97 -13.24
N LEU A 149 -8.93 15.67 -12.91
CA LEU A 149 -10.04 14.97 -12.28
C LEU A 149 -10.36 15.54 -10.88
N LEU A 150 -9.35 15.83 -10.08
CA LEU A 150 -9.52 16.48 -8.77
C LEU A 150 -10.16 17.88 -8.88
N ALA A 151 -9.92 18.59 -9.98
CA ALA A 151 -10.52 19.89 -10.29
C ALA A 151 -11.93 19.75 -10.94
N GLY A 152 -12.48 18.55 -11.06
CA GLY A 152 -13.80 18.30 -11.67
C GLY A 152 -13.82 18.43 -13.20
N LYS A 153 -12.64 18.40 -13.86
CA LYS A 153 -12.57 18.46 -15.32
C LYS A 153 -12.91 17.09 -15.93
N THR A 154 -13.64 17.11 -17.04
CA THR A 154 -13.86 15.92 -17.86
C THR A 154 -12.55 15.50 -18.53
N VAL A 155 -12.17 14.24 -18.37
CA VAL A 155 -11.02 13.66 -19.04
C VAL A 155 -11.53 12.64 -20.06
N LEU A 156 -11.25 12.93 -21.33
CA LEU A 156 -11.59 12.02 -22.44
C LEU A 156 -10.45 11.02 -22.61
N TYR A 157 -10.79 9.78 -22.90
CA TYR A 157 -9.82 8.78 -23.30
C TYR A 157 -10.14 8.26 -24.71
N TRP A 158 -9.10 7.90 -25.43
CA TRP A 158 -9.19 7.30 -26.75
C TRP A 158 -8.28 6.08 -26.81
N SER A 159 -8.76 5.03 -27.47
CA SER A 159 -7.96 3.82 -27.70
C SER A 159 -8.22 3.26 -29.10
N ARG A 160 -7.15 2.84 -29.76
CA ARG A 160 -7.20 2.06 -31.00
C ARG A 160 -7.72 0.63 -30.76
N TRP A 161 -7.54 0.13 -29.54
CA TRP A 161 -7.86 -1.24 -29.16
C TRP A 161 -9.10 -1.28 -28.26
N PRO A 162 -9.84 -2.39 -28.27
CA PRO A 162 -10.89 -2.59 -27.28
C PRO A 162 -10.32 -2.42 -25.87
N ILE A 163 -10.94 -1.59 -25.05
CA ILE A 163 -10.56 -1.39 -23.66
C ILE A 163 -11.39 -2.35 -22.83
N PRO A 164 -10.77 -3.34 -22.14
CA PRO A 164 -11.50 -4.24 -21.28
C PRO A 164 -12.00 -3.50 -20.04
N GLY A 165 -13.26 -3.72 -19.70
CA GLY A 165 -13.93 -3.07 -18.57
C GLY A 165 -14.53 -1.71 -18.92
N THR A 166 -15.48 -1.26 -18.10
CA THR A 166 -16.08 0.06 -18.22
C THR A 166 -15.23 1.04 -17.40
N PRO A 167 -14.70 2.10 -18.01
CA PRO A 167 -14.08 3.16 -17.21
C PRO A 167 -15.10 3.70 -16.21
N PRO A 168 -14.72 4.01 -14.97
CA PRO A 168 -15.63 4.64 -14.05
C PRO A 168 -16.10 5.97 -14.61
N LYS A 169 -17.39 6.25 -14.39
CA LYS A 169 -18.03 7.50 -14.80
C LYS A 169 -17.47 8.68 -14.04
#